data_73aab4d4afb884992472f8688003367c
#
_entry.id   73aab4d4afb884992472f8688003367c
#
_cell.length_a   1.000
_cell.length_b   1.000
_cell.length_c   1.000
_cell.angle_alpha   90.00
_cell.angle_beta   90.00
_cell.angle_gamma   90.00
#
_symmetry.space_group_name_H-M   'P 1'
#
loop_
_entity.id
_entity.type
_entity.pdbx_description
1 polymer ?
#
loop_
_entity_poly.entity_id
_entity_poly.type
_entity_poly.pdbx_seq_one_letter_code
_entity_poly.pdbx_strand_id
1 'polypeptide(L)'
;MIQRIYSKALCLKESEYKSLSNKIIKILEIMRASDEFYLEEAKGVLLALLAEVARMNRSSEEENIEEKGKITNMISRSIDYISQCYMEDIRIGDLAKACHISETHFRRVFTSYMHMSPLEYINRVRIQTACEILKKTDESIADIAYKCGFTTNSTFNRNFRQLMGMSPAEWRKRPENYEQQLLKFDIHSEEGW
;
A
#
# COMPACT_ATOMS: atom_id res chain seq x y z
N MET A 1 20.57 0.25 -10.52
CA MET A 1 20.60 -0.02 -9.07
C MET A 1 19.22 0.19 -8.41
N ILE A 2 18.49 1.23 -8.74
CA ILE A 2 17.14 1.54 -8.24
C ILE A 2 16.11 0.47 -8.65
N GLN A 3 16.17 -0.08 -9.86
CA GLN A 3 15.25 -1.11 -10.36
C GLN A 3 15.24 -2.44 -9.57
N ARG A 4 16.32 -2.75 -8.81
CA ARG A 4 16.39 -3.96 -7.96
C ARG A 4 15.71 -3.80 -6.60
N ILE A 5 15.49 -2.59 -6.15
CA ILE A 5 14.88 -2.30 -4.83
C ILE A 5 13.36 -2.51 -4.87
N TYR A 6 12.73 -2.25 -6.02
CA TYR A 6 11.27 -2.37 -6.18
C TYR A 6 10.76 -3.79 -6.40
N SER A 7 11.64 -4.78 -6.56
CA SER A 7 11.23 -6.15 -6.87
C SER A 7 11.09 -7.09 -5.68
N LYS A 8 11.33 -6.64 -4.44
CA LYS A 8 11.18 -7.45 -3.23
C LYS A 8 10.27 -6.75 -2.23
N ALA A 9 9.17 -7.39 -1.86
CA ALA A 9 8.39 -6.97 -0.70
C ALA A 9 9.25 -7.11 0.56
N LEU A 10 9.37 -6.05 1.35
CA LEU A 10 10.09 -6.05 2.62
C LEU A 10 9.16 -6.54 3.73
N CYS A 11 9.54 -7.64 4.38
CA CYS A 11 8.91 -8.07 5.62
C CYS A 11 9.67 -7.41 6.77
N LEU A 12 9.06 -6.43 7.41
CA LEU A 12 9.68 -5.64 8.47
C LEU A 12 9.27 -6.20 9.84
N LYS A 13 10.20 -6.22 10.80
CA LYS A 13 9.88 -6.36 12.21
C LYS A 13 9.27 -5.04 12.70
N GLU A 14 8.44 -5.08 13.73
CA GLU A 14 7.76 -3.90 14.29
C GLU A 14 8.72 -2.73 14.59
N SER A 15 9.90 -3.03 15.18
CA SER A 15 10.93 -2.03 15.47
C SER A 15 11.51 -1.38 14.20
N GLU A 16 11.69 -2.16 13.14
CA GLU A 16 12.21 -1.70 11.85
C GLU A 16 11.20 -0.81 11.14
N TYR A 17 9.94 -1.23 11.16
CA TYR A 17 8.82 -0.44 10.64
C TYR A 17 8.75 0.92 11.33
N LYS A 18 8.78 0.95 12.67
CA LYS A 18 8.72 2.19 13.45
C LYS A 18 9.88 3.14 13.12
N SER A 19 11.08 2.60 12.93
CA SER A 19 12.25 3.39 12.51
C SER A 19 12.07 4.00 11.12
N LEU A 20 11.60 3.23 10.14
CA LEU A 20 11.37 3.71 8.78
C LEU A 20 10.23 4.74 8.72
N SER A 21 9.12 4.47 9.40
CA SER A 21 7.97 5.37 9.48
C SER A 21 8.36 6.74 10.05
N ASN A 22 9.14 6.75 11.13
CA ASN A 22 9.62 7.99 11.73
C ASN A 22 10.48 8.82 10.76
N LYS A 23 11.33 8.17 9.95
CA LYS A 23 12.14 8.87 8.94
C LYS A 23 11.29 9.43 7.81
N ILE A 24 10.27 8.72 7.37
CA ILE A 24 9.33 9.20 6.35
C ILE A 24 8.56 10.41 6.87
N ILE A 25 8.03 10.34 8.09
CA ILE A 25 7.34 11.45 8.74
C ILE A 25 8.29 12.66 8.83
N LYS A 26 9.53 12.46 9.25
CA LYS A 26 10.51 13.52 9.34
C LYS A 26 10.79 14.19 8.00
N ILE A 27 10.89 13.43 6.90
CA ILE A 27 11.03 14.00 5.55
C ILE A 27 9.84 14.90 5.21
N LEU A 28 8.62 14.46 5.52
CA LEU A 28 7.41 15.24 5.26
C LEU A 28 7.36 16.52 6.09
N GLU A 29 7.79 16.47 7.35
CA GLU A 29 7.89 17.65 8.23
C GLU A 29 8.90 18.68 7.70
N ILE A 30 10.08 18.21 7.28
CA ILE A 30 11.13 19.06 6.69
C ILE A 30 10.61 19.72 5.40
N MET A 31 9.96 18.96 4.53
CA MET A 31 9.40 19.49 3.28
C MET A 31 8.26 20.49 3.52
N ARG A 32 7.52 20.37 4.64
CA ARG A 32 6.49 21.35 5.02
C ARG A 32 7.08 22.64 5.59
N ALA A 33 8.16 22.53 6.36
CA ALA A 33 8.81 23.69 6.95
C ALA A 33 9.38 24.63 5.87
N SER A 34 9.84 24.07 4.75
CA SER A 34 10.35 24.79 3.57
C SER A 34 11.35 25.91 3.94
N ASP A 35 12.23 25.64 4.93
CA ASP A 35 13.29 26.57 5.32
C ASP A 35 14.43 26.59 4.29
N GLU A 36 15.47 27.42 4.52
CA GLU A 36 16.52 27.66 3.54
C GLU A 36 17.29 26.40 3.10
N PHE A 37 17.34 25.34 3.93
CA PHE A 37 18.10 24.10 3.67
C PHE A 37 17.23 22.83 3.67
N TYR A 38 15.92 22.96 3.53
CA TYR A 38 14.99 21.81 3.65
C TYR A 38 15.29 20.68 2.67
N LEU A 39 15.78 20.99 1.45
CA LEU A 39 16.11 19.98 0.45
C LEU A 39 17.33 19.14 0.84
N GLU A 40 18.36 19.79 1.39
CA GLU A 40 19.59 19.13 1.83
C GLU A 40 19.32 18.26 3.06
N GLU A 41 18.53 18.74 3.99
CA GLU A 41 18.12 17.99 5.17
C GLU A 41 17.24 16.78 4.77
N ALA A 42 16.24 16.97 3.91
CA ALA A 42 15.40 15.88 3.39
C ALA A 42 16.23 14.81 2.66
N LYS A 43 17.20 15.21 1.83
CA LYS A 43 18.13 14.27 1.17
C LYS A 43 18.95 13.48 2.18
N GLY A 44 19.43 14.11 3.26
CA GLY A 44 20.16 13.44 4.32
C GLY A 44 19.34 12.34 5.01
N VAL A 45 18.10 12.66 5.37
CA VAL A 45 17.18 11.68 5.97
C VAL A 45 16.80 10.57 4.98
N LEU A 46 16.60 10.89 3.70
CA LEU A 46 16.33 9.91 2.65
C LEU A 46 17.51 8.94 2.46
N LEU A 47 18.75 9.44 2.43
CA LEU A 47 19.93 8.58 2.34
C LEU A 47 20.07 7.67 3.55
N ALA A 48 19.78 8.17 4.76
CA ALA A 48 19.77 7.35 5.97
C ALA A 48 18.70 6.26 5.93
N LEU A 49 17.51 6.56 5.41
CA LEU A 49 16.43 5.59 5.19
C LEU A 49 16.85 4.52 4.17
N LEU A 50 17.41 4.91 3.04
CA LEU A 50 17.90 3.98 2.02
C LEU A 50 19.01 3.07 2.54
N ALA A 51 19.94 3.60 3.34
CA ALA A 51 21.01 2.82 3.95
C ALA A 51 20.47 1.82 4.99
N GLU A 52 19.43 2.17 5.72
CA GLU A 52 18.76 1.27 6.66
C GLU A 52 18.03 0.13 5.93
N VAL A 53 17.25 0.45 4.90
CA VAL A 53 16.61 -0.55 4.02
C VAL A 53 17.65 -1.50 3.39
N ALA A 54 18.80 -0.98 2.96
CA ALA A 54 19.87 -1.80 2.41
C ALA A 54 20.49 -2.74 3.46
N ARG A 55 20.63 -2.29 4.72
CA ARG A 55 21.11 -3.15 5.83
C ARG A 55 20.10 -4.24 6.17
N MET A 56 18.82 -3.92 6.23
CA MET A 56 17.74 -4.90 6.47
C MET A 56 17.74 -6.00 5.41
N ASN A 57 17.98 -5.65 4.16
CA ASN A 57 18.10 -6.63 3.07
C ASN A 57 19.34 -7.56 3.22
N ARG A 58 20.39 -7.14 3.91
CA ARG A 58 21.57 -7.99 4.16
C ARG A 58 21.41 -8.92 5.36
N SER A 59 20.80 -8.44 6.43
CA SER A 59 20.66 -9.23 7.67
C SER A 59 19.65 -10.39 7.55
N SER A 60 18.82 -10.40 6.51
CA SER A 60 17.88 -11.49 6.22
C SER A 60 18.50 -12.63 5.39
N GLU A 61 19.79 -12.58 5.08
CA GLU A 61 20.43 -13.53 4.14
C GLU A 61 20.86 -14.86 4.74
N GLU A 62 20.83 -15.05 6.05
CA GLU A 62 21.42 -16.27 6.65
C GLU A 62 20.42 -17.34 7.13
N GLU A 63 19.12 -17.07 7.19
CA GLU A 63 18.14 -18.09 7.59
C GLU A 63 16.97 -18.23 6.60
N ASN A 64 16.98 -19.30 5.83
CA ASN A 64 15.85 -19.75 4.99
C ASN A 64 15.61 -18.92 3.73
N ILE A 65 16.67 -18.67 2.97
CA ILE A 65 16.71 -17.75 1.82
C ILE A 65 15.78 -18.17 0.67
N GLU A 66 15.68 -19.47 0.41
CA GLU A 66 14.99 -19.93 -0.81
C GLU A 66 13.44 -19.87 -0.69
N GLU A 67 12.90 -20.25 0.43
CA GLU A 67 11.45 -20.26 0.66
C GLU A 67 10.90 -18.85 0.89
N LYS A 68 11.59 -18.04 1.69
CA LYS A 68 11.26 -16.62 1.87
C LYS A 68 11.37 -15.84 0.56
N GLY A 69 12.38 -16.12 -0.26
CA GLY A 69 12.54 -15.52 -1.57
C GLY A 69 11.38 -15.84 -2.53
N LYS A 70 10.91 -17.08 -2.52
CA LYS A 70 9.74 -17.51 -3.31
C LYS A 70 8.46 -16.80 -2.87
N ILE A 71 8.23 -16.69 -1.55
CA ILE A 71 7.08 -15.99 -0.97
C ILE A 71 7.12 -14.51 -1.32
N THR A 72 8.25 -13.85 -1.10
CA THR A 72 8.42 -12.42 -1.40
C THR A 72 8.17 -12.12 -2.87
N ASN A 73 8.70 -12.94 -3.77
CA ASN A 73 8.51 -12.79 -5.21
C ASN A 73 7.04 -13.01 -5.60
N MET A 74 6.37 -13.98 -4.98
CA MET A 74 4.94 -14.24 -5.19
C MET A 74 4.09 -13.02 -4.76
N ILE A 75 4.35 -12.46 -3.58
CA ILE A 75 3.63 -11.29 -3.07
C ILE A 75 3.88 -10.08 -3.97
N SER A 76 5.13 -9.80 -4.35
CA SER A 76 5.49 -8.71 -5.25
C SER A 76 4.74 -8.79 -6.58
N ARG A 77 4.76 -9.96 -7.23
CA ARG A 77 4.02 -10.17 -8.49
C ARG A 77 2.52 -9.97 -8.34
N SER A 78 1.96 -10.40 -7.21
CA SER A 78 0.53 -10.22 -6.93
C SER A 78 0.17 -8.75 -6.76
N ILE A 79 1.01 -7.99 -6.06
CA ILE A 79 0.86 -6.55 -5.87
C ILE A 79 0.97 -5.82 -7.22
N ASP A 80 1.98 -6.15 -8.02
CA ASP A 80 2.19 -5.57 -9.35
C ASP A 80 0.97 -5.83 -10.26
N TYR A 81 0.47 -7.07 -10.26
CA TYR A 81 -0.73 -7.43 -11.03
C TYR A 81 -1.95 -6.64 -10.55
N ILE A 82 -2.19 -6.58 -9.23
CA ILE A 82 -3.31 -5.83 -8.66
C ILE A 82 -3.21 -4.35 -9.05
N SER A 83 -2.02 -3.77 -8.97
CA SER A 83 -1.79 -2.36 -9.32
C SER A 83 -2.09 -2.04 -10.79
N GLN A 84 -1.86 -3.00 -11.67
CA GLN A 84 -2.11 -2.84 -13.11
C GLN A 84 -3.57 -3.14 -13.49
N CYS A 85 -4.20 -4.09 -12.82
CA CYS A 85 -5.50 -4.65 -13.20
C CYS A 85 -6.62 -4.36 -12.20
N TYR A 86 -6.44 -3.45 -11.22
CA TYR A 86 -7.43 -3.21 -10.15
C TYR A 86 -8.83 -2.85 -10.66
N MET A 87 -8.94 -2.28 -11.86
CA MET A 87 -10.23 -1.96 -12.49
C MET A 87 -10.99 -3.20 -12.99
N GLU A 88 -10.29 -4.31 -13.20
CA GLU A 88 -10.85 -5.54 -13.73
C GLU A 88 -11.44 -6.42 -12.62
N ASP A 89 -12.19 -7.47 -13.01
CA ASP A 89 -12.69 -8.49 -12.08
C ASP A 89 -11.55 -9.44 -11.67
N ILE A 90 -10.74 -9.01 -10.70
CA ILE A 90 -9.63 -9.82 -10.19
C ILE A 90 -10.18 -10.96 -9.33
N ARG A 91 -10.00 -12.19 -9.78
CA ARG A 91 -10.31 -13.40 -9.01
C ARG A 91 -9.06 -13.86 -8.25
N ILE A 92 -9.22 -14.06 -6.95
CA ILE A 92 -8.09 -14.51 -6.10
C ILE A 92 -7.56 -15.87 -6.57
N GLY A 93 -8.45 -16.74 -7.09
CA GLY A 93 -8.05 -18.00 -7.70
C GLY A 93 -7.09 -17.85 -8.88
N ASP A 94 -7.20 -16.80 -9.67
CA ASP A 94 -6.31 -16.56 -10.81
C ASP A 94 -4.94 -16.05 -10.36
N LEU A 95 -4.90 -15.21 -9.33
CA LEU A 95 -3.64 -14.84 -8.64
C LEU A 95 -2.92 -16.08 -8.09
N ALA A 96 -3.65 -16.97 -7.43
CA ALA A 96 -3.11 -18.21 -6.88
C ALA A 96 -2.57 -19.13 -7.99
N LYS A 97 -3.30 -19.29 -9.10
CA LYS A 97 -2.85 -20.08 -10.27
C LYS A 97 -1.58 -19.49 -10.89
N ALA A 98 -1.52 -18.17 -11.04
CA ALA A 98 -0.31 -17.49 -11.55
C ALA A 98 0.92 -17.72 -10.67
N CYS A 99 0.69 -18.00 -9.38
CA CYS A 99 1.73 -18.36 -8.41
C CYS A 99 1.94 -19.88 -8.27
N HIS A 100 1.25 -20.71 -9.04
CA HIS A 100 1.30 -22.19 -8.99
C HIS A 100 0.97 -22.77 -7.60
N ILE A 101 0.05 -22.16 -6.87
CA ILE A 101 -0.40 -22.63 -5.56
C ILE A 101 -1.94 -22.65 -5.46
N SER A 102 -2.47 -23.33 -4.44
CA SER A 102 -3.90 -23.30 -4.17
C SER A 102 -4.37 -21.94 -3.67
N GLU A 103 -5.61 -21.57 -3.93
CA GLU A 103 -6.20 -20.31 -3.45
C GLU A 103 -6.14 -20.19 -1.92
N THR A 104 -6.40 -21.29 -1.20
CA THR A 104 -6.33 -21.32 0.27
C THR A 104 -4.92 -21.03 0.76
N HIS A 105 -3.90 -21.61 0.12
CA HIS A 105 -2.51 -21.34 0.46
C HIS A 105 -2.13 -19.89 0.14
N PHE A 106 -2.54 -19.40 -1.03
CA PHE A 106 -2.31 -18.01 -1.42
C PHE A 106 -2.89 -17.03 -0.40
N ARG A 107 -4.17 -17.20 -0.04
CA ARG A 107 -4.83 -16.33 0.97
C ARG A 107 -4.09 -16.32 2.30
N ARG A 108 -3.69 -17.50 2.78
CA ARG A 108 -2.94 -17.62 4.04
C ARG A 108 -1.60 -16.89 3.99
N VAL A 109 -0.82 -17.13 2.94
CA VAL A 109 0.51 -16.51 2.77
C VAL A 109 0.38 -15.01 2.58
N PHE A 110 -0.54 -14.57 1.71
CA PHE A 110 -0.77 -13.15 1.48
C PHE A 110 -1.18 -12.43 2.76
N THR A 111 -2.14 -12.98 3.52
CA THR A 111 -2.60 -12.39 4.77
C THR A 111 -1.51 -12.36 5.83
N SER A 112 -0.71 -13.42 5.94
CA SER A 112 0.43 -13.46 6.86
C SER A 112 1.50 -12.40 6.53
N TYR A 113 1.67 -12.10 5.24
CA TYR A 113 2.71 -11.17 4.78
C TYR A 113 2.25 -9.71 4.75
N MET A 114 1.01 -9.49 4.31
CA MET A 114 0.44 -8.15 4.11
C MET A 114 -0.44 -7.70 5.28
N HIS A 115 -0.66 -8.55 6.30
CA HIS A 115 -1.55 -8.34 7.44
C HIS A 115 -2.99 -7.96 7.05
N MET A 116 -3.39 -8.27 5.80
CA MET A 116 -4.74 -8.07 5.29
C MET A 116 -5.03 -9.09 4.18
N SER A 117 -6.31 -9.36 3.94
CA SER A 117 -6.71 -10.28 2.87
C SER A 117 -6.42 -9.71 1.48
N PRO A 118 -6.22 -10.58 0.46
CA PRO A 118 -6.04 -10.12 -0.93
C PRO A 118 -7.19 -9.24 -1.43
N LEU A 119 -8.43 -9.58 -1.08
CA LEU A 119 -9.61 -8.79 -1.48
C LEU A 119 -9.62 -7.41 -0.82
N GLU A 120 -9.23 -7.34 0.44
CA GLU A 120 -9.11 -6.08 1.16
C GLU A 120 -8.03 -5.20 0.53
N TYR A 121 -6.90 -5.77 0.16
CA TYR A 121 -5.83 -5.07 -0.54
C TYR A 121 -6.31 -4.49 -1.89
N ILE A 122 -7.01 -5.29 -2.71
CA ILE A 122 -7.62 -4.83 -3.97
C ILE A 122 -8.56 -3.65 -3.71
N ASN A 123 -9.44 -3.77 -2.71
CA ASN A 123 -10.37 -2.70 -2.37
C ASN A 123 -9.65 -1.42 -1.89
N ARG A 124 -8.54 -1.55 -1.14
CA ARG A 124 -7.73 -0.39 -0.74
C ARG A 124 -7.14 0.33 -1.95
N VAL A 125 -6.55 -0.39 -2.89
CA VAL A 125 -6.02 0.19 -4.14
C VAL A 125 -7.13 0.93 -4.90
N ARG A 126 -8.30 0.31 -5.05
CA ARG A 126 -9.45 0.92 -5.71
C ARG A 126 -9.94 2.21 -5.03
N ILE A 127 -10.02 2.20 -3.69
CA ILE A 127 -10.46 3.39 -2.93
C ILE A 127 -9.40 4.49 -3.00
N GLN A 128 -8.12 4.15 -2.94
CA GLN A 128 -7.04 5.12 -3.09
C GLN A 128 -7.12 5.84 -4.45
N THR A 129 -7.29 5.08 -5.53
CA THR A 129 -7.50 5.68 -6.86
C THR A 129 -8.78 6.51 -6.92
N ALA A 130 -9.87 6.05 -6.29
CA ALA A 130 -11.11 6.83 -6.23
C ALA A 130 -10.91 8.17 -5.51
N CYS A 131 -10.13 8.21 -4.44
CA CYS A 131 -9.79 9.46 -3.74
C CYS A 131 -9.06 10.45 -4.67
N GLU A 132 -8.14 9.96 -5.49
CA GLU A 132 -7.45 10.82 -6.47
C GLU A 132 -8.38 11.39 -7.54
N ILE A 133 -9.29 10.57 -8.06
CA ILE A 133 -10.27 11.02 -9.06
C ILE A 133 -11.25 12.02 -8.43
N LEU A 134 -11.75 11.72 -7.22
CA LEU A 134 -12.62 12.62 -6.46
C LEU A 134 -12.04 14.01 -6.24
N LYS A 135 -10.71 14.08 -6.05
CA LYS A 135 -9.98 15.35 -5.86
C LYS A 135 -9.81 16.13 -7.16
N LYS A 136 -9.60 15.42 -8.26
CA LYS A 136 -9.19 16.03 -9.54
C LYS A 136 -10.36 16.32 -10.48
N THR A 137 -11.55 15.74 -10.22
CA THR A 137 -12.69 15.80 -11.15
C THR A 137 -14.01 16.01 -10.43
N ASP A 138 -15.01 16.51 -11.16
CA ASP A 138 -16.41 16.62 -10.72
C ASP A 138 -17.28 15.45 -11.22
N GLU A 139 -16.66 14.36 -11.64
CA GLU A 139 -17.36 13.16 -12.10
C GLU A 139 -18.34 12.63 -11.04
N SER A 140 -19.41 11.97 -11.48
CA SER A 140 -20.37 11.40 -10.54
C SER A 140 -19.73 10.32 -9.67
N ILE A 141 -20.19 10.20 -8.43
CA ILE A 141 -19.70 9.15 -7.49
C ILE A 141 -19.90 7.74 -8.09
N ALA A 142 -20.98 7.57 -8.87
CA ALA A 142 -21.30 6.32 -9.54
C ALA A 142 -20.26 5.97 -10.62
N ASP A 143 -19.90 6.95 -11.46
CA ASP A 143 -18.92 6.76 -12.52
C ASP A 143 -17.52 6.47 -11.95
N ILE A 144 -17.14 7.17 -10.89
CA ILE A 144 -15.88 6.93 -10.19
C ILE A 144 -15.84 5.52 -9.61
N ALA A 145 -16.90 5.07 -8.96
CA ALA A 145 -17.00 3.72 -8.44
C ALA A 145 -16.77 2.68 -9.53
N TYR A 146 -17.44 2.86 -10.67
CA TYR A 146 -17.29 1.95 -11.82
C TYR A 146 -15.88 1.98 -12.41
N LYS A 147 -15.31 3.17 -12.64
CA LYS A 147 -13.93 3.35 -13.14
C LYS A 147 -12.89 2.71 -12.22
N CYS A 148 -13.16 2.66 -10.91
CA CYS A 148 -12.29 2.01 -9.94
C CYS A 148 -12.53 0.50 -9.80
N GLY A 149 -13.38 -0.10 -10.65
CA GLY A 149 -13.60 -1.55 -10.67
C GLY A 149 -14.62 -2.06 -9.65
N PHE A 150 -15.46 -1.20 -9.07
CA PHE A 150 -16.57 -1.66 -8.25
C PHE A 150 -17.80 -1.97 -9.12
N THR A 151 -18.38 -3.14 -8.90
CA THR A 151 -19.57 -3.60 -9.63
C THR A 151 -20.85 -2.89 -9.17
N THR A 152 -20.90 -2.37 -7.95
CA THR A 152 -22.05 -1.67 -7.39
C THR A 152 -21.65 -0.46 -6.55
N ASN A 153 -22.44 0.59 -6.60
CA ASN A 153 -22.27 1.76 -5.75
C ASN A 153 -22.39 1.45 -4.25
N SER A 154 -23.21 0.47 -3.89
CA SER A 154 -23.38 0.06 -2.49
C SER A 154 -22.09 -0.52 -1.93
N THR A 155 -21.43 -1.41 -2.69
CA THR A 155 -20.14 -1.98 -2.30
C THR A 155 -19.06 -0.91 -2.23
N PHE A 156 -19.01 -0.01 -3.21
CA PHE A 156 -18.09 1.13 -3.20
C PHE A 156 -18.27 2.00 -1.95
N ASN A 157 -19.49 2.50 -1.71
CA ASN A 157 -19.77 3.38 -0.56
C ASN A 157 -19.44 2.72 0.78
N ARG A 158 -19.72 1.40 0.92
CA ARG A 158 -19.39 0.64 2.13
C ARG A 158 -17.89 0.58 2.34
N ASN A 159 -17.11 0.16 1.33
CA ASN A 159 -15.65 0.07 1.42
C ASN A 159 -15.02 1.45 1.62
N PHE A 160 -15.52 2.47 0.92
CA PHE A 160 -15.04 3.84 1.07
C PHE A 160 -15.24 4.34 2.51
N ARG A 161 -16.45 4.16 3.07
CA ARG A 161 -16.73 4.57 4.45
C ARG A 161 -15.92 3.78 5.46
N GLN A 162 -15.71 2.50 5.25
CA GLN A 162 -14.89 1.65 6.11
C GLN A 162 -13.44 2.13 6.15
N LEU A 163 -12.86 2.48 5.00
CA LEU A 163 -11.46 2.89 4.89
C LEU A 163 -11.23 4.36 5.22
N MET A 164 -12.15 5.24 4.80
CA MET A 164 -11.98 6.70 4.91
C MET A 164 -12.75 7.31 6.08
N GLY A 165 -13.61 6.54 6.77
CA GLY A 165 -14.41 7.03 7.89
C GLY A 165 -15.60 7.92 7.49
N MET A 166 -15.79 8.23 6.21
CA MET A 166 -16.84 9.11 5.69
C MET A 166 -17.27 8.69 4.28
N SER A 167 -18.37 9.23 3.78
CA SER A 167 -18.84 8.97 2.42
C SER A 167 -17.95 9.65 1.36
N PRO A 168 -17.94 9.14 0.11
CA PRO A 168 -17.21 9.78 -0.99
C PRO A 168 -17.62 11.23 -1.22
N ALA A 169 -18.91 11.54 -1.07
CA ALA A 169 -19.44 12.89 -1.25
C ALA A 169 -18.99 13.87 -0.16
N GLU A 170 -18.93 13.41 1.09
CA GLU A 170 -18.36 14.17 2.21
C GLU A 170 -16.88 14.39 2.03
N TRP A 171 -16.16 13.34 1.60
CA TRP A 171 -14.74 13.38 1.38
C TRP A 171 -14.34 14.38 0.29
N ARG A 172 -15.07 14.42 -0.84
CA ARG A 172 -14.86 15.41 -1.92
C ARG A 172 -14.90 16.86 -1.44
N LYS A 173 -15.72 17.15 -0.42
CA LYS A 173 -15.88 18.51 0.13
C LYS A 173 -14.77 18.91 1.13
N ARG A 174 -13.84 18.00 1.46
CA ARG A 174 -12.79 18.19 2.47
C ARG A 174 -11.41 17.90 1.93
N PRO A 175 -10.90 18.67 0.96
CA PRO A 175 -9.62 18.38 0.31
C PRO A 175 -8.39 18.46 1.25
N GLU A 176 -8.47 19.24 2.35
CA GLU A 176 -7.42 19.37 3.35
C GLU A 176 -7.10 18.08 4.13
N ASN A 177 -8.03 17.13 4.16
CA ASN A 177 -7.83 15.85 4.85
C ASN A 177 -7.09 14.80 4.00
N TYR A 178 -6.78 15.12 2.76
CA TYR A 178 -6.21 14.17 1.80
C TYR A 178 -4.85 13.62 2.25
N GLU A 179 -3.93 14.49 2.68
CA GLU A 179 -2.57 14.11 3.06
C GLU A 179 -2.52 13.33 4.38
N GLN A 180 -3.32 13.75 5.37
CA GLN A 180 -3.39 13.05 6.66
C GLN A 180 -4.05 11.68 6.58
N GLN A 181 -4.93 11.46 5.60
CA GLN A 181 -5.65 10.21 5.45
C GLN A 181 -4.92 9.21 4.55
N LEU A 182 -4.08 9.66 3.61
CA LEU A 182 -3.15 8.77 2.92
C LEU A 182 -2.12 8.16 3.89
N LEU A 183 -1.72 8.90 4.92
CA LEU A 183 -0.87 8.38 5.99
C LEU A 183 -1.60 7.39 6.90
N LYS A 184 -2.94 7.43 6.98
CA LYS A 184 -3.76 6.41 7.65
C LYS A 184 -3.96 5.13 6.85
N PHE A 185 -3.51 5.08 5.59
CA PHE A 185 -3.26 3.83 4.89
C PHE A 185 -1.99 3.15 5.42
N ASP A 186 -1.74 3.29 6.71
CA ASP A 186 -0.76 2.46 7.40
C ASP A 186 -1.11 0.99 7.15
N ILE A 187 -0.15 0.30 6.57
CA ILE A 187 -0.19 -1.13 6.33
C ILE A 187 -0.16 -1.90 7.67
N HIS A 188 -0.32 -1.19 8.77
CA HIS A 188 -0.32 -1.73 10.12
C HIS A 188 -1.55 -1.34 10.89
N SER A 189 -2.41 -2.31 11.09
CA SER A 189 -3.24 -2.31 12.28
C SER A 189 -2.39 -2.83 13.45
N GLU A 190 -1.91 -1.96 14.32
CA GLU A 190 -1.36 -2.33 15.63
C GLU A 190 -2.45 -2.83 16.60
N GLU A 191 -3.66 -3.06 16.16
CA GLU A 191 -4.69 -3.65 16.98
C GLU A 191 -4.84 -5.11 16.58
N GLY A 192 -4.27 -5.96 17.44
CA GLY A 192 -4.42 -7.40 17.38
C GLY A 192 -5.87 -7.84 17.33
N TRP A 193 -6.09 -8.84 16.53
CA TRP A 193 -7.25 -9.72 16.53
C TRP A 193 -6.91 -10.96 17.32
#